data_1459f08facce34e6435e7b2e8fb88b0c
#
_entry.id   1459f08facce34e6435e7b2e8fb88b0c
#
_cell.length_a   1.000
_cell.length_b   1.000
_cell.length_c   1.000
_cell.angle_alpha   90.00
_cell.angle_beta   90.00
_cell.angle_gamma   90.00
#
_symmetry.space_group_name_H-M   'P 1'
#
loop_
_entity.id
_entity.type
_entity.pdbx_description
1 polymer ?
#
loop_
_entity_poly.entity_id
_entity_poly.type
_entity_poly.pdbx_seq_one_letter_code
_entity_poly.pdbx_strand_id
1 'polypeptide(L)' 'MKITIPTGYRADMADIAEGLNDLMADLEDIRDEAQELLDEKENEAIRQDIERMDAALRKLSEAADLLDGNEE' A
#
# COMPACT_ATOMS: atom_id res chain seq x y z
N MET A 1 -26.01 31.55 -9.32
CA MET A 1 -26.17 30.70 -8.12
C MET A 1 -24.86 29.99 -7.79
N LYS A 2 -24.52 30.00 -6.53
CA LYS A 2 -23.31 29.36 -6.09
C LYS A 2 -23.61 27.95 -5.62
N ILE A 3 -22.89 26.99 -6.18
CA ILE A 3 -23.05 25.60 -5.78
C ILE A 3 -21.94 25.25 -4.82
N THR A 4 -22.32 24.84 -3.63
CA THR A 4 -21.35 24.41 -2.65
C THR A 4 -21.10 22.92 -2.84
N ILE A 5 -19.86 22.58 -3.16
CA ILE A 5 -19.49 21.20 -3.35
C ILE A 5 -19.04 20.65 -1.99
N PRO A 6 -19.70 19.60 -1.50
CA PRO A 6 -19.27 19.03 -0.23
C PRO A 6 -17.85 18.50 -0.37
N THR A 7 -16.98 18.87 0.55
CA THR A 7 -15.57 18.46 0.51
C THR A 7 -15.19 17.58 1.69
N GLY A 8 -16.17 17.23 2.53
CA GLY A 8 -15.88 16.36 3.66
C GLY A 8 -15.29 15.02 3.26
N TYR A 9 -15.69 14.52 2.08
CA TYR A 9 -15.14 13.25 1.60
C TYR A 9 -13.63 13.33 1.36
N ARG A 10 -13.09 14.52 1.14
CA ARG A 10 -11.64 14.67 0.91
C ARG A 10 -10.84 14.31 2.16
N ALA A 11 -11.35 14.68 3.32
CA ALA A 11 -10.71 14.28 4.56
C ALA A 11 -10.73 12.77 4.71
N ASP A 12 -11.86 12.16 4.34
CA ASP A 12 -11.97 10.70 4.39
C ASP A 12 -11.01 10.04 3.41
N MET A 13 -10.83 10.60 2.24
CA MET A 13 -9.88 10.08 1.26
C MET A 13 -8.46 10.16 1.79
N ALA A 14 -8.12 11.28 2.42
CA ALA A 14 -6.79 11.45 2.99
C ALA A 14 -6.55 10.46 4.13
N ASP A 15 -7.57 10.22 4.95
CA ASP A 15 -7.48 9.25 6.03
C ASP A 15 -7.22 7.84 5.49
N ILE A 16 -7.89 7.50 4.41
CA ILE A 16 -7.69 6.20 3.79
C ILE A 16 -6.30 6.09 3.18
N ALA A 17 -5.82 7.17 2.56
CA ALA A 17 -4.48 7.17 2.00
C ALA A 17 -3.43 6.96 3.11
N GLU A 18 -3.64 7.59 4.26
CA GLU A 18 -2.78 7.40 5.41
C GLU A 18 -2.83 5.95 5.88
N GLY A 19 -4.04 5.38 5.94
CA GLY A 19 -4.21 3.99 6.31
C GLY A 19 -3.51 3.05 5.36
N LEU A 20 -3.53 3.37 4.07
CA LEU A 20 -2.83 2.56 3.08
C LEU A 20 -1.33 2.61 3.30
N ASN A 21 -0.79 3.78 3.65
CA ASN A 21 0.63 3.91 3.95
C ASN A 21 1.01 3.07 5.17
N ASP A 22 0.15 3.05 6.19
CA ASP A 22 0.39 2.22 7.37
C ASP A 22 0.38 0.74 7.01
N LEU A 23 -0.57 0.33 6.16
CA LEU A 23 -0.64 -1.04 5.69
C LEU A 23 0.60 -1.42 4.90
N MET A 24 1.12 -0.49 4.09
CA MET A 24 2.33 -0.74 3.33
C MET A 24 3.51 -1.00 4.26
N ALA A 25 3.62 -0.22 5.34
CA ALA A 25 4.70 -0.43 6.30
C ALA A 25 4.60 -1.80 6.94
N ASP A 26 3.39 -2.20 7.32
CA ASP A 26 3.17 -3.52 7.91
C ASP A 26 3.50 -4.62 6.90
N LEU A 27 3.10 -4.42 5.66
CA LEU A 27 3.36 -5.43 4.64
C LEU A 27 4.85 -5.54 4.33
N GLU A 28 5.58 -4.41 4.36
CA GLU A 28 7.02 -4.43 4.18
C GLU A 28 7.71 -5.23 5.28
N ASP A 29 7.23 -5.10 6.51
CA ASP A 29 7.78 -5.87 7.62
C ASP A 29 7.56 -7.36 7.41
N ILE A 30 6.38 -7.73 6.96
CA ILE A 30 6.07 -9.13 6.68
C ILE A 30 6.92 -9.64 5.52
N ARG A 31 7.10 -8.81 4.51
CA ARG A 31 7.94 -9.17 3.37
C ARG A 31 9.38 -9.41 3.79
N ASP A 32 9.89 -8.58 4.69
CA ASP A 32 11.25 -8.75 5.19
C ASP A 32 11.39 -10.05 5.96
N GLU A 33 10.38 -10.42 6.74
CA GLU A 33 10.38 -11.69 7.44
C GLU A 33 10.41 -12.86 6.45
N ALA A 34 9.61 -12.75 5.40
CA ALA A 34 9.59 -13.79 4.37
C ALA A 34 10.92 -13.89 3.67
N GLN A 35 11.58 -12.76 3.44
CA GLN A 35 12.89 -12.75 2.81
C GLN A 35 13.93 -13.45 3.68
N GLU A 36 13.87 -13.23 4.99
CA GLU A 36 14.76 -13.90 5.90
C GLU A 36 14.54 -15.42 5.89
N LEU A 37 13.29 -15.84 5.83
CA LEU A 37 12.98 -17.25 5.74
C LEU A 37 13.50 -17.85 4.44
N LEU A 38 13.38 -17.11 3.35
CA LEU A 38 13.87 -17.56 2.05
C LEU A 38 15.39 -17.70 2.06
N ASP A 39 16.08 -16.76 2.72
CA ASP A 39 17.53 -16.80 2.83
C ASP A 39 18.01 -18.03 3.62
N GLU A 40 17.24 -18.43 4.62
CA GLU A 40 17.59 -19.58 5.43
C GLU A 40 17.26 -20.88 4.73
N LYS A 41 16.13 -20.93 4.04
CA LYS A 41 15.68 -22.12 3.38
C LYS A 41 14.95 -21.76 2.11
N GLU A 42 15.60 -21.95 1.00
CA GLU A 42 15.02 -21.61 -0.29
C GLU A 42 13.76 -22.41 -0.52
N ASN A 43 12.69 -21.71 -0.85
CA ASN A 43 11.38 -22.31 -1.04
C ASN A 43 10.62 -21.51 -2.08
N GLU A 44 10.15 -22.21 -3.11
CA GLU A 44 9.45 -21.56 -4.21
C GLU A 44 8.17 -20.86 -3.76
N ALA A 45 7.46 -21.46 -2.81
CA ALA A 45 6.23 -20.86 -2.30
C ALA A 45 6.51 -19.52 -1.62
N ILE A 46 7.59 -19.45 -0.84
CA ILE A 46 7.97 -18.21 -0.17
C ILE A 46 8.38 -17.16 -1.20
N ARG A 47 9.10 -17.57 -2.22
CA ARG A 47 9.51 -16.65 -3.27
C ARG A 47 8.29 -16.05 -3.97
N GLN A 48 7.30 -16.88 -4.28
CA GLN A 48 6.08 -16.41 -4.90
C GLN A 48 5.31 -15.45 -3.99
N ASP A 49 5.30 -15.73 -2.71
CA ASP A 49 4.63 -14.87 -1.74
C ASP A 49 5.30 -13.50 -1.69
N ILE A 50 6.63 -13.47 -1.74
CA ILE A 50 7.36 -12.20 -1.76
C ILE A 50 7.00 -11.40 -3.01
N GLU A 51 6.91 -12.06 -4.16
CA GLU A 51 6.53 -11.40 -5.40
C GLU A 51 5.13 -10.81 -5.31
N ARG A 52 4.22 -11.55 -4.67
CA ARG A 52 2.86 -11.07 -4.48
C ARG A 52 2.84 -9.84 -3.57
N MET A 53 3.65 -9.86 -2.51
CA MET A 53 3.73 -8.74 -1.59
C MET A 53 4.32 -7.52 -2.28
N ASP A 54 5.35 -7.71 -3.10
CA ASP A 54 5.93 -6.61 -3.85
C ASP A 54 4.92 -5.99 -4.81
N ALA A 55 4.15 -6.83 -5.48
CA ALA A 55 3.13 -6.34 -6.39
C ALA A 55 2.04 -5.57 -5.64
N ALA A 56 1.64 -6.11 -4.48
CA ALA A 56 0.63 -5.45 -3.65
C ALA A 56 1.13 -4.11 -3.13
N LEU A 57 2.40 -4.05 -2.71
CA LEU A 57 2.99 -2.80 -2.24
C LEU A 57 2.96 -1.74 -3.33
N ARG A 58 3.26 -2.13 -4.55
CA ARG A 58 3.25 -1.20 -5.68
C ARG A 58 1.84 -0.67 -5.91
N LYS A 59 0.85 -1.56 -5.88
CA LYS A 59 -0.54 -1.15 -6.07
C LYS A 59 -1.04 -0.26 -4.95
N LEU A 60 -0.66 -0.57 -3.72
CA LEU A 60 -1.05 0.25 -2.57
C LEU A 60 -0.44 1.64 -2.67
N SER A 61 0.81 1.73 -3.11
CA SER A 61 1.48 3.00 -3.29
C SER A 61 0.77 3.84 -4.33
N GLU A 62 0.39 3.23 -5.46
CA GLU A 62 -0.35 3.94 -6.50
C GLU A 62 -1.69 4.41 -5.99
N ALA A 63 -2.39 3.54 -5.25
CA ALA A 63 -3.71 3.89 -4.72
C ALA A 63 -3.60 5.05 -3.75
N ALA A 64 -2.59 5.03 -2.88
CA ALA A 64 -2.40 6.11 -1.91
C ALA A 64 -2.11 7.43 -2.61
N ASP A 65 -1.28 7.39 -3.65
CA ASP A 65 -0.96 8.60 -4.41
C ASP A 65 -2.20 9.19 -5.09
N LEU A 66 -3.03 8.32 -5.62
CA LEU A 66 -4.26 8.78 -6.27
C LEU A 66 -5.21 9.42 -5.28
N LEU A 67 -5.33 8.84 -4.09
CA LEU A 67 -6.22 9.36 -3.06
C LEU A 67 -5.71 10.67 -2.49
N ASP A 68 -4.40 10.84 -2.42
CA ASP A 68 -3.78 12.09 -1.98
C ASP A 68 -3.84 13.18 -3.04
N GLY A 69 -4.14 12.83 -4.26
CA GLY A 69 -4.17 13.79 -5.34
C GLY A 69 -2.78 14.24 -5.76
N ASN A 70 -1.77 13.43 -5.53
CA ASN A 70 -0.39 13.74 -5.89
C ASN A 70 -0.03 13.39 -7.31
N GLU A 71 -1.00 12.99 -8.08
CA GLU A 71 -0.72 12.64 -9.46
C GLU A 71 -0.42 13.91 -10.25
N GLU A 72 0.44 13.79 -11.18
CA GLU A 72 0.81 14.92 -12.04
C GLU A 72 0.27 14.74 -13.40
#